data_f0ae7f8a8a29f97942a41f7397671807
#
_entry.id   f0ae7f8a8a29f97942a41f7397671807
#
_cell.length_a   1.000
_cell.length_b   1.000
_cell.length_c   1.000
_cell.angle_alpha   90.00
_cell.angle_beta   90.00
_cell.angle_gamma   90.00
#
_symmetry.space_group_name_H-M   'P 1'
#
loop_
_entity.id
_entity.type
_entity.pdbx_description
1 polymer ?
#
loop_
_entity_poly.entity_id
_entity_poly.type
_entity_poly.pdbx_seq_one_letter_code
_entity_poly.pdbx_strand_id
1 'polypeptide(L)'
;SGKLIGPPFKPVLFYSECPVGLDLMTIRRQMRNKKELDTESNYKYIDNLQAFNSIGRVVYFAGCMSHLTPGIVDAMLNIFDKVNQKYWFMDKDKTICCGRPLWQQGFSIQASELRRKNTQLIKQSGANMLVTSCPICYQSFKKEYNLPIQVMHHTEYIHGLIKSGQLKVRKDDLKVVYHDPCELGRGCGIYQAPRQILKSITTLLKTKNEKDKSLCCGYNLGNTVISLEQQTKIRNAAMDSLLSKHPDLIVTACPMCKKAFKRATDCNVKDIAELVKENMIL
;
A
#
# COMPACT_ATOMS: atom_id res chain seq x y z
N SER A 1 -6.38 -44.11 -12.77
CA SER A 1 -6.38 -42.93 -11.92
C SER A 1 -5.46 -41.86 -12.54
N GLY A 2 -6.01 -41.11 -13.51
CA GLY A 2 -5.29 -40.03 -14.16
C GLY A 2 -5.25 -38.80 -13.25
N LYS A 3 -4.07 -38.46 -12.73
CA LYS A 3 -3.81 -37.14 -12.16
C LYS A 3 -3.92 -36.12 -13.28
N LEU A 4 -4.95 -35.30 -13.27
CA LEU A 4 -5.01 -34.08 -14.05
C LEU A 4 -3.85 -33.19 -13.61
N ILE A 5 -2.75 -33.20 -14.35
CA ILE A 5 -1.67 -32.23 -14.26
C ILE A 5 -2.27 -30.95 -14.85
N GLY A 6 -2.76 -30.05 -14.00
CA GLY A 6 -3.20 -28.74 -14.43
C GLY A 6 -2.04 -28.00 -15.13
N PRO A 7 -2.33 -27.07 -16.05
CA PRO A 7 -1.29 -26.33 -16.76
C PRO A 7 -0.32 -25.68 -15.79
N PRO A 8 0.97 -25.49 -16.16
CA PRO A 8 1.99 -24.91 -15.30
C PRO A 8 1.48 -23.56 -14.77
N PHE A 9 1.60 -23.41 -13.46
CA PHE A 9 1.13 -22.25 -12.72
C PHE A 9 1.83 -20.97 -13.26
N LYS A 10 1.13 -20.18 -14.07
CA LYS A 10 1.63 -18.87 -14.47
C LYS A 10 1.55 -17.94 -13.26
N PRO A 11 2.62 -17.20 -12.90
CA PRO A 11 2.60 -16.23 -11.82
C PRO A 11 1.44 -15.26 -12.01
N VAL A 12 0.54 -15.19 -11.04
CA VAL A 12 -0.67 -14.36 -11.15
C VAL A 12 -0.27 -12.90 -11.11
N LEU A 13 -0.45 -12.21 -12.21
CA LEU A 13 -0.43 -10.77 -12.30
C LEU A 13 -1.80 -10.28 -11.80
N PHE A 14 -1.87 -9.83 -10.56
CA PHE A 14 -3.09 -9.21 -10.00
C PHE A 14 -3.38 -7.93 -10.80
N TYR A 15 -4.51 -7.73 -11.39
CA TYR A 15 -4.90 -6.68 -12.36
C TYR A 15 -4.53 -6.93 -13.83
N SER A 16 -3.82 -7.98 -14.19
CA SER A 16 -3.60 -8.23 -15.59
C SER A 16 -4.57 -9.26 -16.10
N GLU A 17 -5.28 -8.82 -17.07
CA GLU A 17 -5.58 -9.48 -18.31
C GLU A 17 -6.63 -10.58 -18.22
N CYS A 18 -7.86 -10.14 -18.05
CA CYS A 18 -8.91 -10.84 -18.75
C CYS A 18 -8.66 -10.61 -20.27
N PRO A 19 -8.45 -11.64 -21.09
CA PRO A 19 -8.22 -11.50 -22.54
C PRO A 19 -9.33 -10.75 -23.28
N VAL A 20 -10.51 -10.62 -22.64
CA VAL A 20 -11.68 -9.91 -23.13
C VAL A 20 -11.97 -8.60 -22.37
N GLY A 21 -11.00 -8.09 -21.60
CA GLY A 21 -11.10 -6.78 -20.94
C GLY A 21 -12.09 -6.68 -19.78
N LEU A 22 -12.57 -7.79 -19.20
CA LEU A 22 -13.51 -7.76 -18.09
C LEU A 22 -12.85 -7.29 -16.79
N ASP A 23 -13.51 -6.41 -16.03
CA ASP A 23 -13.14 -6.06 -14.66
C ASP A 23 -13.49 -7.19 -13.69
N LEU A 24 -12.58 -8.17 -13.59
CA LEU A 24 -12.74 -9.33 -12.74
C LEU A 24 -12.89 -8.97 -11.26
N MET A 25 -12.38 -7.80 -10.82
CA MET A 25 -12.50 -7.34 -9.44
C MET A 25 -13.94 -6.92 -9.13
N THR A 26 -14.56 -6.18 -10.03
CA THR A 26 -15.97 -5.78 -9.90
C THR A 26 -16.90 -6.98 -9.99
N ILE A 27 -16.69 -7.90 -10.94
CA ILE A 27 -17.49 -9.13 -11.06
C ILE A 27 -17.42 -9.96 -9.78
N ARG A 28 -16.22 -10.24 -9.27
CA ARG A 28 -16.04 -11.02 -8.03
C ARG A 28 -16.70 -10.37 -6.82
N ARG A 29 -16.69 -9.05 -6.76
CA ARG A 29 -17.38 -8.29 -5.71
C ARG A 29 -18.89 -8.47 -5.81
N GLN A 30 -19.47 -8.29 -6.99
CA GLN A 30 -20.91 -8.45 -7.23
C GLN A 30 -21.39 -9.85 -6.87
N MET A 31 -20.60 -10.89 -7.15
CA MET A 31 -20.90 -12.26 -6.76
C MET A 31 -20.90 -12.50 -5.23
N ARG A 32 -20.21 -11.66 -4.45
CA ARG A 32 -20.13 -11.73 -2.99
C ARG A 32 -21.22 -10.93 -2.27
N ASN A 33 -21.99 -10.13 -2.96
CA ASN A 33 -22.91 -9.12 -2.43
C ASN A 33 -24.17 -9.68 -1.78
N LYS A 34 -24.07 -10.73 -0.93
CA LYS A 34 -25.21 -11.44 -0.36
C LYS A 34 -25.18 -11.64 1.16
N LYS A 35 -24.23 -11.03 1.90
CA LYS A 35 -24.14 -11.27 3.34
C LYS A 35 -24.30 -9.95 4.10
N GLU A 36 -25.20 -9.93 5.07
CA GLU A 36 -25.18 -8.92 6.12
C GLU A 36 -23.98 -9.13 7.03
N LEU A 37 -23.33 -8.06 7.41
CA LEU A 37 -22.23 -8.09 8.34
C LEU A 37 -22.80 -8.05 9.76
N ASP A 38 -22.38 -8.95 10.62
CA ASP A 38 -22.57 -8.81 12.04
C ASP A 38 -21.78 -7.58 12.53
N THR A 39 -22.52 -6.56 12.95
CA THR A 39 -21.96 -5.24 13.33
C THR A 39 -21.24 -5.26 14.69
N GLU A 40 -21.28 -6.37 15.43
CA GLU A 40 -20.49 -6.53 16.66
C GLU A 40 -18.99 -6.67 16.41
N SER A 41 -18.59 -6.76 15.16
CA SER A 41 -17.21 -6.92 14.75
C SER A 41 -16.40 -5.60 14.77
N ASN A 42 -15.15 -5.67 14.32
CA ASN A 42 -14.08 -4.66 14.30
C ASN A 42 -14.39 -3.27 13.68
N TYR A 43 -15.67 -2.93 13.44
CA TYR A 43 -16.08 -1.68 12.78
C TYR A 43 -17.01 -0.80 13.64
N LYS A 44 -17.02 -1.01 14.97
CA LYS A 44 -17.83 -0.21 15.95
C LYS A 44 -17.62 1.29 15.85
N TYR A 45 -16.45 1.73 15.37
CA TYR A 45 -16.19 3.16 15.18
C TYR A 45 -17.07 3.81 14.10
N ILE A 46 -17.74 3.02 13.26
CA ILE A 46 -18.69 3.56 12.26
C ILE A 46 -19.82 4.30 12.96
N ASP A 47 -20.21 3.89 14.15
CA ASP A 47 -21.28 4.46 14.94
C ASP A 47 -20.83 5.62 15.84
N ASN A 48 -19.53 5.75 16.12
CA ASN A 48 -18.93 6.75 16.98
C ASN A 48 -18.01 7.69 16.21
N LEU A 49 -18.55 8.83 15.73
CA LEU A 49 -17.73 9.95 15.24
C LEU A 49 -17.12 10.66 16.45
N GLN A 50 -15.84 10.43 16.72
CA GLN A 50 -15.14 11.22 17.72
C GLN A 50 -14.92 12.65 17.22
N ALA A 51 -15.24 13.63 18.06
CA ALA A 51 -14.83 15.00 17.83
C ALA A 51 -13.30 15.05 17.77
N PHE A 52 -12.77 15.75 16.78
CA PHE A 52 -11.32 15.89 16.66
C PHE A 52 -10.95 17.37 16.54
N ASN A 53 -9.81 17.70 17.12
CA ASN A 53 -9.17 18.98 16.95
C ASN A 53 -8.06 18.85 15.92
N SER A 54 -8.34 19.25 14.68
CA SER A 54 -7.35 19.23 13.62
C SER A 54 -6.66 20.58 13.48
N ILE A 55 -5.35 20.56 13.44
CA ILE A 55 -4.51 21.76 13.25
C ILE A 55 -3.57 21.60 12.04
N GLY A 56 -3.83 20.66 11.13
CA GLY A 56 -2.90 20.35 10.06
C GLY A 56 -3.43 20.56 8.66
N ARG A 57 -2.58 21.05 7.73
CA ARG A 57 -2.90 21.09 6.31
C ARG A 57 -2.89 19.72 5.65
N VAL A 58 -2.30 18.71 6.30
CA VAL A 58 -2.17 17.35 5.81
C VAL A 58 -2.93 16.40 6.73
N VAL A 59 -3.79 15.56 6.16
CA VAL A 59 -4.29 14.35 6.82
C VAL A 59 -3.28 13.24 6.54
N TYR A 60 -2.71 12.65 7.56
CA TYR A 60 -1.95 11.41 7.44
C TYR A 60 -2.84 10.23 7.80
N PHE A 61 -2.97 9.29 6.86
CA PHE A 61 -3.69 8.04 7.04
C PHE A 61 -2.73 6.88 6.79
N ALA A 62 -2.21 6.27 7.84
CA ALA A 62 -1.24 5.19 7.72
C ALA A 62 -1.82 3.94 7.04
N GLY A 63 -3.05 3.59 7.39
CA GLY A 63 -3.72 2.36 6.99
C GLY A 63 -3.43 1.20 7.93
N CYS A 64 -4.42 0.35 8.15
CA CYS A 64 -4.37 -0.75 9.15
C CYS A 64 -3.15 -1.67 9.00
N MET A 65 -2.68 -1.92 7.78
CA MET A 65 -1.49 -2.76 7.54
C MET A 65 -0.19 -2.04 7.92
N SER A 66 -0.13 -0.71 7.85
CA SER A 66 1.04 0.06 8.27
C SER A 66 1.20 0.01 9.80
N HIS A 67 0.11 -0.04 10.55
CA HIS A 67 0.17 -0.25 12.00
C HIS A 67 0.73 -1.63 12.40
N LEU A 68 0.65 -2.62 11.50
CA LEU A 68 1.30 -3.93 11.67
C LEU A 68 2.76 -3.94 11.19
N THR A 69 3.23 -2.84 10.64
CA THR A 69 4.61 -2.60 10.20
C THR A 69 5.08 -1.22 10.73
N PRO A 70 5.20 -1.06 12.06
CA PRO A 70 5.28 0.25 12.72
C PRO A 70 6.45 1.12 12.23
N GLY A 71 7.53 0.53 11.73
CA GLY A 71 8.64 1.28 11.14
C GLY A 71 8.23 2.22 10.00
N ILE A 72 7.18 1.87 9.24
CA ILE A 72 6.66 2.74 8.16
C ILE A 72 6.00 3.99 8.75
N VAL A 73 5.17 3.79 9.79
CA VAL A 73 4.50 4.89 10.49
C VAL A 73 5.53 5.82 11.12
N ASP A 74 6.45 5.25 11.89
CA ASP A 74 7.52 5.98 12.54
C ASP A 74 8.37 6.77 11.53
N ALA A 75 8.73 6.17 10.39
CA ALA A 75 9.47 6.86 9.34
C ALA A 75 8.69 8.06 8.77
N MET A 76 7.40 7.90 8.51
CA MET A 76 6.58 8.99 7.98
C MET A 76 6.42 10.13 8.98
N LEU A 77 6.23 9.83 10.27
CA LEU A 77 6.15 10.87 11.30
C LEU A 77 7.48 11.65 11.37
N ASN A 78 8.62 10.96 11.39
CA ASN A 78 9.93 11.59 11.36
C ASN A 78 10.15 12.45 10.09
N ILE A 79 9.65 12.03 8.94
CA ILE A 79 9.72 12.82 7.70
C ILE A 79 8.87 14.09 7.82
N PHE A 80 7.64 14.00 8.33
CA PHE A 80 6.80 15.18 8.56
C PHE A 80 7.47 16.17 9.53
N ASP A 81 7.99 15.67 10.63
CA ASP A 81 8.67 16.50 11.64
C ASP A 81 9.91 17.16 11.05
N LYS A 82 10.71 16.43 10.26
CA LYS A 82 11.91 16.95 9.61
C LYS A 82 11.64 18.14 8.69
N VAL A 83 10.52 18.12 7.98
CA VAL A 83 10.12 19.21 7.07
C VAL A 83 9.16 20.22 7.73
N ASN A 84 8.99 20.16 9.05
CA ASN A 84 8.06 20.99 9.82
C ASN A 84 6.61 20.94 9.26
N GLN A 85 6.18 19.80 8.71
CA GLN A 85 4.84 19.63 8.18
C GLN A 85 3.86 19.35 9.29
N LYS A 86 2.95 20.28 9.56
CA LYS A 86 1.81 20.03 10.45
C LYS A 86 0.85 19.05 9.79
N TYR A 87 0.45 18.04 10.54
CA TYR A 87 -0.46 16.97 10.06
C TYR A 87 -1.45 16.56 11.15
N TRP A 88 -2.57 16.03 10.71
CA TRP A 88 -3.50 15.29 11.55
C TRP A 88 -3.35 13.79 11.24
N PHE A 89 -2.98 13.00 12.26
CA PHE A 89 -2.87 11.54 12.13
C PHE A 89 -4.23 10.91 12.36
N MET A 90 -5.00 10.73 11.27
CA MET A 90 -6.41 10.35 11.31
C MET A 90 -6.66 8.98 11.93
N ASP A 91 -5.83 7.97 11.62
CA ASP A 91 -5.98 6.60 12.12
C ASP A 91 -4.96 6.25 13.22
N LYS A 92 -4.53 7.24 14.03
CA LYS A 92 -3.56 7.07 15.11
C LYS A 92 -3.96 5.96 16.07
N ASP A 93 -5.23 5.91 16.45
CA ASP A 93 -5.76 4.94 17.43
C ASP A 93 -6.06 3.56 16.81
N LYS A 94 -5.74 3.36 15.54
CA LYS A 94 -5.91 2.10 14.80
C LYS A 94 -7.37 1.65 14.63
N THR A 95 -8.33 2.51 14.90
CA THR A 95 -9.77 2.22 14.88
C THR A 95 -10.41 2.52 13.53
N ILE A 96 -9.77 3.36 12.68
CA ILE A 96 -10.34 3.83 11.42
C ILE A 96 -9.80 3.01 10.25
N CYS A 97 -10.70 2.58 9.35
CA CYS A 97 -10.39 1.84 8.13
C CYS A 97 -10.79 2.63 6.88
N CYS A 98 -10.08 2.45 5.77
CA CYS A 98 -10.45 3.04 4.48
C CYS A 98 -11.69 2.40 3.82
N GLY A 99 -12.23 1.32 4.38
CA GLY A 99 -13.40 0.61 3.85
C GLY A 99 -13.14 -0.36 2.69
N ARG A 100 -11.93 -0.39 2.14
CA ARG A 100 -11.61 -1.28 1.01
C ARG A 100 -11.83 -2.77 1.32
N PRO A 101 -11.46 -3.31 2.50
CA PRO A 101 -11.74 -4.71 2.83
C PRO A 101 -13.22 -5.04 2.83
N LEU A 102 -14.07 -4.17 3.38
CA LEU A 102 -15.52 -4.34 3.36
C LEU A 102 -16.05 -4.38 1.92
N TRP A 103 -15.64 -3.40 1.13
CA TRP A 103 -16.04 -3.31 -0.27
C TRP A 103 -15.62 -4.54 -1.08
N GLN A 104 -14.39 -5.05 -0.88
CA GLN A 104 -13.89 -6.25 -1.56
C GLN A 104 -14.64 -7.53 -1.15
N GLN A 105 -15.15 -7.58 0.08
CA GLN A 105 -15.93 -8.70 0.59
C GLN A 105 -17.42 -8.64 0.21
N GLY A 106 -17.86 -7.55 -0.44
CA GLY A 106 -19.25 -7.38 -0.89
C GLY A 106 -20.15 -6.65 0.10
N PHE A 107 -19.63 -6.16 1.23
CA PHE A 107 -20.38 -5.35 2.20
C PHE A 107 -20.48 -3.89 1.73
N SER A 108 -21.23 -3.70 0.64
CA SER A 108 -21.27 -2.40 -0.07
C SER A 108 -21.91 -1.30 0.75
N ILE A 109 -22.94 -1.61 1.54
CA ILE A 109 -23.66 -0.63 2.38
C ILE A 109 -22.71 -0.12 3.47
N GLN A 110 -22.09 -1.03 4.23
CA GLN A 110 -21.18 -0.69 5.32
C GLN A 110 -19.93 0.04 4.79
N ALA A 111 -19.39 -0.38 3.63
CA ALA A 111 -18.28 0.31 3.00
C ALA A 111 -18.66 1.75 2.57
N SER A 112 -19.88 1.96 2.09
CA SER A 112 -20.37 3.28 1.71
C SER A 112 -20.59 4.18 2.92
N GLU A 113 -21.17 3.65 3.98
CA GLU A 113 -21.38 4.38 5.24
C GLU A 113 -20.04 4.82 5.85
N LEU A 114 -19.09 3.92 5.90
CA LEU A 114 -17.74 4.20 6.38
C LEU A 114 -17.05 5.29 5.53
N ARG A 115 -17.16 5.20 4.21
CA ARG A 115 -16.65 6.25 3.31
C ARG A 115 -17.31 7.60 3.57
N ARG A 116 -18.61 7.62 3.76
CA ARG A 116 -19.37 8.85 4.09
C ARG A 116 -18.83 9.49 5.36
N LYS A 117 -18.69 8.73 6.44
CA LYS A 117 -18.16 9.21 7.74
C LYS A 117 -16.72 9.69 7.64
N ASN A 118 -15.83 8.91 7.02
CA ASN A 118 -14.45 9.33 6.81
C ASN A 118 -14.35 10.61 5.95
N THR A 119 -15.18 10.71 4.91
CA THR A 119 -15.25 11.94 4.07
C THR A 119 -15.66 13.15 4.90
N GLN A 120 -16.63 13.01 5.80
CA GLN A 120 -17.06 14.08 6.69
C GLN A 120 -15.93 14.52 7.62
N LEU A 121 -15.23 13.59 8.26
CA LEU A 121 -14.07 13.87 9.11
C LEU A 121 -12.96 14.59 8.35
N ILE A 122 -12.62 14.11 7.15
CA ILE A 122 -11.59 14.74 6.31
C ILE A 122 -12.00 16.17 5.91
N LYS A 123 -13.25 16.41 5.55
CA LYS A 123 -13.76 17.76 5.23
C LYS A 123 -13.71 18.67 6.45
N GLN A 124 -14.13 18.20 7.63
CA GLN A 124 -14.10 18.95 8.88
C GLN A 124 -12.67 19.31 9.30
N SER A 125 -11.68 18.53 8.90
CA SER A 125 -10.27 18.82 9.22
C SER A 125 -9.74 20.10 8.57
N GLY A 126 -10.39 20.60 7.53
CA GLY A 126 -9.90 21.74 6.76
C GLY A 126 -8.59 21.49 6.01
N ALA A 127 -8.13 20.23 5.97
CA ALA A 127 -6.92 19.86 5.25
C ALA A 127 -7.11 20.00 3.73
N ASN A 128 -6.02 20.27 3.03
CA ASN A 128 -5.99 20.35 1.56
C ASN A 128 -5.29 19.15 0.92
N MET A 129 -4.71 18.25 1.72
CA MET A 129 -3.98 17.08 1.26
C MET A 129 -4.22 15.89 2.20
N LEU A 130 -4.29 14.69 1.61
CA LEU A 130 -4.26 13.41 2.32
C LEU A 130 -3.05 12.61 1.84
N VAL A 131 -2.20 12.19 2.78
CA VAL A 131 -1.06 11.30 2.52
C VAL A 131 -1.32 9.95 3.16
N THR A 132 -1.13 8.86 2.42
CA THR A 132 -1.29 7.50 2.96
C THR A 132 -0.11 6.61 2.63
N SER A 133 0.23 5.70 3.56
CA SER A 133 1.35 4.75 3.40
C SER A 133 0.92 3.41 2.77
N CYS A 134 -0.37 3.21 2.54
CA CYS A 134 -0.89 1.96 1.99
C CYS A 134 -1.46 2.16 0.57
N PRO A 135 -0.95 1.45 -0.45
CA PRO A 135 -1.47 1.54 -1.82
C PRO A 135 -2.96 1.23 -1.94
N ILE A 136 -3.46 0.29 -1.13
CA ILE A 136 -4.89 -0.07 -1.11
C ILE A 136 -5.73 1.11 -0.59
N CYS A 137 -5.28 1.76 0.49
CA CYS A 137 -5.94 2.95 1.01
C CYS A 137 -5.86 4.11 0.02
N TYR A 138 -4.69 4.31 -0.61
CA TYR A 138 -4.52 5.32 -1.66
C TYR A 138 -5.53 5.13 -2.79
N GLN A 139 -5.64 3.92 -3.32
CA GLN A 139 -6.59 3.62 -4.39
C GLN A 139 -8.04 3.89 -3.96
N SER A 140 -8.40 3.50 -2.72
CA SER A 140 -9.73 3.75 -2.18
C SER A 140 -10.01 5.25 -2.08
N PHE A 141 -9.16 6.02 -1.41
CA PHE A 141 -9.32 7.47 -1.27
C PHE A 141 -9.32 8.21 -2.62
N LYS A 142 -8.53 7.77 -3.58
CA LYS A 142 -8.43 8.40 -4.91
C LYS A 142 -9.61 8.12 -5.81
N LYS A 143 -10.16 6.89 -5.78
CA LYS A 143 -11.17 6.44 -6.74
C LYS A 143 -12.59 6.36 -6.17
N GLU A 144 -12.73 6.18 -4.85
CA GLU A 144 -14.02 5.83 -4.25
C GLU A 144 -14.57 6.92 -3.32
N TYR A 145 -13.72 7.83 -2.80
CA TYR A 145 -14.12 8.82 -1.80
C TYR A 145 -14.59 10.15 -2.36
N ASN A 146 -14.27 10.50 -3.59
CA ASN A 146 -14.59 11.81 -4.20
C ASN A 146 -14.22 13.00 -3.27
N LEU A 147 -12.97 13.00 -2.77
CA LEU A 147 -12.48 14.03 -1.87
C LEU A 147 -12.13 15.32 -2.65
N PRO A 148 -12.48 16.51 -2.14
CA PRO A 148 -12.12 17.79 -2.75
C PRO A 148 -10.67 18.24 -2.41
N ILE A 149 -9.79 17.30 -2.06
CA ILE A 149 -8.41 17.54 -1.65
C ILE A 149 -7.47 16.65 -2.43
N GLN A 150 -6.19 17.02 -2.45
CA GLN A 150 -5.17 16.20 -3.08
C GLN A 150 -4.95 14.90 -2.28
N VAL A 151 -5.02 13.75 -2.94
CA VAL A 151 -4.68 12.45 -2.34
C VAL A 151 -3.35 11.98 -2.92
N MET A 152 -2.39 11.71 -2.05
CA MET A 152 -1.04 11.24 -2.41
C MET A 152 -0.67 9.95 -1.70
N HIS A 153 -0.01 9.06 -2.42
CA HIS A 153 0.73 7.98 -1.77
C HIS A 153 2.02 8.54 -1.16
N HIS A 154 2.50 7.96 -0.05
CA HIS A 154 3.69 8.49 0.63
C HIS A 154 4.91 8.62 -0.28
N THR A 155 5.05 7.76 -1.28
CA THR A 155 6.15 7.85 -2.26
C THR A 155 6.05 9.09 -3.16
N GLU A 156 4.84 9.51 -3.54
CA GLU A 156 4.66 10.75 -4.30
C GLU A 156 4.98 11.97 -3.44
N TYR A 157 4.52 11.95 -2.18
CA TYR A 157 4.78 13.01 -1.21
C TYR A 157 6.29 13.16 -0.94
N ILE A 158 6.97 12.08 -0.58
CA ILE A 158 8.42 12.07 -0.33
C ILE A 158 9.21 12.52 -1.57
N HIS A 159 8.84 12.00 -2.76
CA HIS A 159 9.47 12.43 -4.01
C HIS A 159 9.32 13.94 -4.24
N GLY A 160 8.15 14.49 -3.97
CA GLY A 160 7.90 15.93 -4.04
C GLY A 160 8.81 16.74 -3.11
N LEU A 161 8.96 16.30 -1.86
CA LEU A 161 9.83 16.92 -0.87
C LEU A 161 11.32 16.90 -1.29
N ILE A 162 11.79 15.77 -1.80
CA ILE A 162 13.20 15.65 -2.28
C ILE A 162 13.40 16.54 -3.52
N LYS A 163 12.48 16.48 -4.48
CA LYS A 163 12.55 17.26 -5.71
C LYS A 163 12.53 18.78 -5.47
N SER A 164 11.76 19.24 -4.48
CA SER A 164 11.71 20.66 -4.10
C SER A 164 12.87 21.11 -3.21
N GLY A 165 13.72 20.18 -2.76
CA GLY A 165 14.81 20.47 -1.82
C GLY A 165 14.37 20.67 -0.36
N GLN A 166 13.07 20.49 -0.06
CA GLN A 166 12.56 20.55 1.31
C GLN A 166 13.06 19.40 2.18
N LEU A 167 13.32 18.25 1.57
CA LEU A 167 13.95 17.11 2.23
C LEU A 167 15.26 16.78 1.53
N LYS A 168 16.37 16.97 2.24
CA LYS A 168 17.72 16.61 1.77
C LYS A 168 18.05 15.18 2.20
N VAL A 169 18.62 14.40 1.30
CA VAL A 169 19.02 13.02 1.53
C VAL A 169 20.44 12.78 1.07
N ARG A 170 21.15 11.90 1.77
CA ARG A 170 22.48 11.43 1.34
C ARG A 170 22.32 10.17 0.48
N LYS A 171 23.27 9.93 -0.39
CA LYS A 171 23.37 8.68 -1.14
C LYS A 171 24.18 7.66 -0.35
N ASP A 172 23.68 6.45 -0.33
CA ASP A 172 24.31 5.26 0.25
C ASP A 172 24.75 4.32 -0.88
N ASP A 173 25.80 3.54 -0.68
CA ASP A 173 26.32 2.59 -1.65
C ASP A 173 25.52 1.25 -1.71
N LEU A 174 24.47 1.14 -0.92
CA LEU A 174 23.60 -0.05 -0.89
C LEU A 174 23.04 -0.36 -2.29
N LYS A 175 23.18 -1.63 -2.68
CA LYS A 175 22.58 -2.19 -3.89
C LYS A 175 21.18 -2.71 -3.56
N VAL A 176 20.14 -2.06 -4.06
CA VAL A 176 18.77 -2.41 -3.74
C VAL A 176 18.00 -2.89 -4.95
N VAL A 177 17.05 -3.79 -4.73
CA VAL A 177 16.00 -4.12 -5.70
C VAL A 177 14.68 -3.55 -5.23
N TYR A 178 13.86 -3.11 -6.16
CA TYR A 178 12.54 -2.58 -5.85
C TYR A 178 11.44 -3.53 -6.32
N HIS A 179 10.60 -3.94 -5.38
CA HIS A 179 9.36 -4.64 -5.69
C HIS A 179 8.24 -3.63 -5.93
N ASP A 180 7.69 -3.61 -7.14
CA ASP A 180 6.50 -2.80 -7.46
C ASP A 180 5.23 -3.42 -6.88
N PRO A 181 4.59 -2.81 -5.86
CA PRO A 181 3.34 -3.34 -5.34
C PRO A 181 2.24 -3.29 -6.40
N CYS A 182 1.48 -4.37 -6.55
CA CYS A 182 0.46 -4.47 -7.59
C CYS A 182 -0.61 -3.36 -7.51
N GLU A 183 -1.04 -3.01 -6.29
CA GLU A 183 -2.03 -1.96 -6.06
C GLU A 183 -1.49 -0.56 -6.40
N LEU A 184 -0.18 -0.31 -6.18
CA LEU A 184 0.45 0.97 -6.47
C LEU A 184 0.78 1.12 -7.95
N GLY A 185 1.44 0.09 -8.51
CA GLY A 185 1.86 0.08 -9.91
C GLY A 185 0.69 -0.13 -10.85
N ARG A 186 0.23 -1.38 -11.01
CA ARG A 186 -0.87 -1.71 -11.94
C ARG A 186 -2.20 -1.06 -11.56
N GLY A 187 -2.49 -0.95 -10.25
CA GLY A 187 -3.74 -0.36 -9.75
C GLY A 187 -3.82 1.16 -9.89
N CYS A 188 -2.68 1.87 -9.78
CA CYS A 188 -2.64 3.33 -9.70
C CYS A 188 -1.66 3.99 -10.68
N GLY A 189 -0.87 3.25 -11.44
CA GLY A 189 0.10 3.80 -12.42
C GLY A 189 1.35 4.43 -11.79
N ILE A 190 1.58 4.25 -10.48
CA ILE A 190 2.68 4.89 -9.77
C ILE A 190 3.92 4.01 -9.83
N TYR A 191 4.83 4.32 -10.74
CA TYR A 191 6.10 3.61 -10.96
C TYR A 191 7.32 4.51 -10.80
N GLN A 192 7.19 5.81 -11.11
CA GLN A 192 8.34 6.72 -11.20
C GLN A 192 8.76 7.27 -9.84
N ALA A 193 7.84 7.75 -9.03
CA ALA A 193 8.15 8.35 -7.74
C ALA A 193 9.01 7.43 -6.84
N PRO A 194 8.66 6.12 -6.64
CA PRO A 194 9.52 5.21 -5.90
C PRO A 194 10.93 5.10 -6.45
N ARG A 195 11.06 5.00 -7.78
CA ARG A 195 12.36 4.85 -8.44
C ARG A 195 13.23 6.09 -8.35
N GLN A 196 12.63 7.27 -8.46
CA GLN A 196 13.37 8.53 -8.31
C GLN A 196 13.92 8.70 -6.89
N ILE A 197 13.12 8.36 -5.87
CA ILE A 197 13.58 8.34 -4.49
C ILE A 197 14.77 7.38 -4.34
N LEU A 198 14.62 6.12 -4.79
CA LEU A 198 15.67 5.12 -4.62
C LEU A 198 16.97 5.51 -5.35
N LYS A 199 16.88 6.06 -6.55
CA LYS A 199 18.06 6.53 -7.28
C LYS A 199 18.79 7.68 -6.58
N SER A 200 18.09 8.49 -5.79
CA SER A 200 18.71 9.59 -5.03
C SER A 200 19.42 9.11 -3.77
N ILE A 201 19.09 7.93 -3.25
CA ILE A 201 19.60 7.44 -1.97
C ILE A 201 20.39 6.12 -2.06
N THR A 202 20.31 5.38 -3.15
CA THR A 202 20.94 4.06 -3.29
C THR A 202 21.36 3.76 -4.72
N THR A 203 21.95 2.58 -4.92
CA THR A 203 22.16 1.98 -6.25
C THR A 203 21.02 1.01 -6.56
N LEU A 204 20.08 1.45 -7.40
CA LEU A 204 18.90 0.65 -7.79
C LEU A 204 19.26 -0.36 -8.88
N LEU A 205 19.19 -1.65 -8.55
CA LEU A 205 19.40 -2.75 -9.48
C LEU A 205 18.11 -3.04 -10.26
N LYS A 206 18.24 -3.36 -11.55
CA LYS A 206 17.11 -3.80 -12.38
C LYS A 206 16.88 -5.29 -12.22
N THR A 207 15.61 -5.68 -12.10
CA THR A 207 15.19 -7.08 -12.08
C THR A 207 14.42 -7.44 -13.38
N LYS A 208 14.25 -8.75 -13.64
CA LYS A 208 13.51 -9.22 -14.81
C LYS A 208 12.03 -8.80 -14.78
N ASN A 209 11.45 -8.79 -13.59
CA ASN A 209 10.01 -8.57 -13.37
C ASN A 209 9.77 -7.25 -12.63
N GLU A 210 9.75 -6.15 -13.37
CA GLU A 210 9.54 -4.80 -12.86
C GLU A 210 8.26 -4.17 -13.39
N LYS A 211 7.81 -3.13 -12.74
CA LYS A 211 6.67 -2.29 -13.13
C LYS A 211 5.40 -3.13 -13.31
N ASP A 212 4.80 -3.05 -14.50
CA ASP A 212 3.60 -3.81 -14.90
C ASP A 212 3.81 -5.32 -14.86
N LYS A 213 5.04 -5.78 -15.10
CA LYS A 213 5.45 -7.20 -15.05
C LYS A 213 5.84 -7.69 -13.65
N SER A 214 5.78 -6.83 -12.63
CA SER A 214 6.13 -7.22 -11.26
C SER A 214 5.25 -8.35 -10.75
N LEU A 215 5.88 -9.37 -10.17
CA LEU A 215 5.17 -10.53 -9.61
C LEU A 215 4.48 -10.15 -8.29
N CYS A 216 3.39 -10.84 -7.97
CA CYS A 216 2.63 -10.56 -6.75
C CYS A 216 3.38 -11.07 -5.52
N CYS A 217 3.32 -10.31 -4.41
CA CYS A 217 3.84 -10.76 -3.10
C CYS A 217 3.02 -11.89 -2.45
N GLY A 218 1.89 -12.25 -3.02
CA GLY A 218 1.02 -13.32 -2.53
C GLY A 218 0.12 -12.94 -1.34
N TYR A 219 0.34 -11.80 -0.68
CA TYR A 219 -0.32 -11.51 0.60
C TYR A 219 -1.81 -11.17 0.47
N ASN A 220 -2.18 -10.33 -0.51
CA ASN A 220 -3.58 -9.90 -0.67
C ASN A 220 -4.47 -10.96 -1.35
N LEU A 221 -3.89 -12.09 -1.73
CA LEU A 221 -4.61 -13.21 -2.32
C LEU A 221 -5.53 -13.94 -1.32
N GLY A 222 -5.47 -13.60 -0.02
CA GLY A 222 -6.38 -14.12 1.01
C GLY A 222 -7.86 -13.83 0.75
N ASN A 223 -8.18 -12.88 -0.14
CA ASN A 223 -9.53 -12.62 -0.62
C ASN A 223 -9.94 -13.46 -1.83
N THR A 224 -9.07 -14.31 -2.33
CA THR A 224 -9.33 -15.27 -3.41
C THR A 224 -9.32 -16.69 -2.83
N VAL A 225 -10.01 -17.62 -3.49
CA VAL A 225 -10.02 -19.04 -3.10
C VAL A 225 -8.69 -19.68 -3.54
N ILE A 226 -7.59 -19.28 -2.88
CA ILE A 226 -6.24 -19.79 -3.14
C ILE A 226 -5.70 -20.39 -1.85
N SER A 227 -5.15 -21.61 -1.93
CA SER A 227 -4.55 -22.28 -0.76
C SER A 227 -3.30 -21.55 -0.26
N LEU A 228 -2.92 -21.77 1.00
CA LEU A 228 -1.67 -21.25 1.57
C LEU A 228 -0.43 -21.72 0.79
N GLU A 229 -0.46 -22.93 0.27
CA GLU A 229 0.61 -23.48 -0.57
C GLU A 229 0.74 -22.66 -1.86
N GLN A 230 -0.37 -22.38 -2.54
CA GLN A 230 -0.37 -21.56 -3.75
C GLN A 230 0.10 -20.13 -3.48
N GLN A 231 -0.34 -19.52 -2.37
CA GLN A 231 0.15 -18.20 -1.94
C GLN A 231 1.66 -18.20 -1.72
N THR A 232 2.18 -19.26 -1.10
CA THR A 232 3.61 -19.45 -0.87
C THR A 232 4.39 -19.59 -2.18
N LYS A 233 3.90 -20.40 -3.13
CA LYS A 233 4.52 -20.53 -4.47
C LYS A 233 4.57 -19.18 -5.22
N ILE A 234 3.49 -18.39 -5.16
CA ILE A 234 3.45 -17.05 -5.76
C ILE A 234 4.50 -16.14 -5.13
N ARG A 235 4.56 -16.11 -3.80
CA ARG A 235 5.52 -15.28 -3.08
C ARG A 235 6.97 -15.70 -3.39
N ASN A 236 7.26 -16.98 -3.38
CA ASN A 236 8.60 -17.50 -3.64
C ASN A 236 9.07 -17.14 -5.07
N ALA A 237 8.20 -17.27 -6.07
CA ALA A 237 8.52 -16.83 -7.43
C ALA A 237 8.88 -15.33 -7.51
N ALA A 238 8.19 -14.48 -6.73
CA ALA A 238 8.52 -13.06 -6.63
C ALA A 238 9.87 -12.86 -5.93
N MET A 239 10.12 -13.60 -4.85
CA MET A 239 11.40 -13.56 -4.11
C MET A 239 12.57 -13.99 -4.98
N ASP A 240 12.47 -15.12 -5.72
CA ASP A 240 13.51 -15.62 -6.61
C ASP A 240 13.89 -14.57 -7.66
N SER A 241 12.87 -13.87 -8.21
CA SER A 241 13.12 -12.78 -9.16
C SER A 241 13.86 -11.59 -8.53
N LEU A 242 13.53 -11.21 -7.29
CA LEU A 242 14.18 -10.11 -6.59
C LEU A 242 15.59 -10.47 -6.16
N LEU A 243 15.79 -11.66 -5.60
CA LEU A 243 17.07 -12.12 -5.07
C LEU A 243 18.08 -12.50 -6.18
N SER A 244 17.63 -12.72 -7.43
CA SER A 244 18.49 -13.07 -8.56
C SER A 244 19.63 -12.07 -8.85
N LYS A 245 19.58 -10.88 -8.26
CA LYS A 245 20.59 -9.82 -8.40
C LYS A 245 21.49 -9.69 -7.17
N HIS A 246 21.37 -10.56 -6.19
CA HIS A 246 22.10 -10.51 -4.93
C HIS A 246 22.12 -9.12 -4.30
N PRO A 247 20.93 -8.52 -4.03
CA PRO A 247 20.84 -7.20 -3.44
C PRO A 247 21.19 -7.23 -1.96
N ASP A 248 21.68 -6.10 -1.44
CA ASP A 248 21.87 -5.90 0.00
C ASP A 248 20.51 -5.70 0.71
N LEU A 249 19.51 -5.20 -0.03
CA LEU A 249 18.22 -4.84 0.52
C LEU A 249 17.11 -4.98 -0.54
N ILE A 250 15.97 -5.53 -0.12
CA ILE A 250 14.72 -5.49 -0.89
C ILE A 250 13.90 -4.31 -0.40
N VAL A 251 13.47 -3.44 -1.31
CA VAL A 251 12.65 -2.27 -1.00
C VAL A 251 11.28 -2.41 -1.65
N THR A 252 10.25 -2.00 -0.95
CA THR A 252 8.88 -1.92 -1.47
C THR A 252 8.19 -0.64 -0.96
N ALA A 253 7.01 -0.35 -1.45
CA ALA A 253 6.18 0.78 -1.02
C ALA A 253 4.77 0.31 -0.62
N CYS A 254 4.71 -0.82 0.09
CA CYS A 254 3.46 -1.40 0.54
C CYS A 254 3.67 -2.20 1.83
N PRO A 255 2.95 -1.90 2.91
CA PRO A 255 3.09 -2.60 4.18
C PRO A 255 2.79 -4.09 4.09
N MET A 256 1.84 -4.49 3.23
CA MET A 256 1.51 -5.90 3.01
C MET A 256 2.66 -6.63 2.31
N CYS A 257 3.25 -6.04 1.27
CA CYS A 257 4.39 -6.62 0.57
C CYS A 257 5.61 -6.74 1.48
N LYS A 258 5.91 -5.70 2.26
CA LYS A 258 6.98 -5.71 3.27
C LYS A 258 6.79 -6.87 4.24
N LYS A 259 5.59 -7.00 4.82
CA LYS A 259 5.28 -8.08 5.78
C LYS A 259 5.38 -9.47 5.14
N ALA A 260 4.93 -9.62 3.89
CA ALA A 260 4.99 -10.88 3.16
C ALA A 260 6.43 -11.33 2.92
N PHE A 261 7.27 -10.44 2.43
CA PHE A 261 8.67 -10.76 2.12
C PHE A 261 9.53 -10.93 3.36
N LYS A 262 9.38 -10.09 4.39
CA LYS A 262 10.13 -10.23 5.65
C LYS A 262 9.97 -11.61 6.31
N ARG A 263 8.89 -12.33 6.02
CA ARG A 263 8.64 -13.70 6.51
C ARG A 263 9.21 -14.80 5.63
N ALA A 264 9.72 -14.45 4.46
CA ALA A 264 10.10 -15.40 3.41
C ALA A 264 11.58 -15.37 3.04
N THR A 265 12.37 -14.49 3.64
CA THR A 265 13.80 -14.35 3.35
C THR A 265 14.57 -13.78 4.55
N ASP A 266 15.84 -14.12 4.64
CA ASP A 266 16.80 -13.52 5.57
C ASP A 266 17.36 -12.18 5.04
N CYS A 267 17.16 -11.88 3.75
CA CYS A 267 17.51 -10.58 3.18
C CYS A 267 16.67 -9.48 3.85
N ASN A 268 17.31 -8.35 4.17
CA ASN A 268 16.57 -7.22 4.73
C ASN A 268 15.48 -6.73 3.79
N VAL A 269 14.31 -6.40 4.36
CA VAL A 269 13.16 -5.86 3.63
C VAL A 269 12.70 -4.58 4.30
N LYS A 270 12.77 -3.45 3.58
CA LYS A 270 12.34 -2.14 4.06
C LYS A 270 11.26 -1.52 3.17
N ASP A 271 10.48 -0.65 3.77
CA ASP A 271 9.68 0.31 3.02
C ASP A 271 10.55 1.50 2.59
N ILE A 272 10.16 2.16 1.50
CA ILE A 272 10.85 3.37 1.01
C ILE A 272 10.95 4.44 2.10
N ALA A 273 9.89 4.65 2.87
CA ALA A 273 9.89 5.66 3.92
C ALA A 273 10.97 5.39 4.99
N GLU A 274 11.18 4.12 5.36
CA GLU A 274 12.21 3.72 6.32
C GLU A 274 13.61 4.02 5.79
N LEU A 275 13.84 3.70 4.52
CA LEU A 275 15.13 3.96 3.88
C LEU A 275 15.40 5.46 3.71
N VAL A 276 14.37 6.24 3.42
CA VAL A 276 14.48 7.72 3.38
C VAL A 276 14.80 8.27 4.76
N LYS A 277 14.11 7.81 5.81
CA LYS A 277 14.39 8.23 7.19
C LYS A 277 15.86 8.01 7.57
N GLU A 278 16.44 6.85 7.23
CA GLU A 278 17.83 6.51 7.53
C GLU A 278 18.84 7.39 6.76
N ASN A 279 18.42 7.94 5.62
CA ASN A 279 19.28 8.74 4.74
C ASN A 279 18.97 10.23 4.77
N MET A 280 18.04 10.71 5.58
CA MET A 280 17.81 12.15 5.76
C MET A 280 19.06 12.83 6.32
N ILE A 281 19.41 13.99 5.75
CA ILE A 281 20.46 14.86 6.29
C ILE A 281 19.86 15.67 7.45
N LEU A 282 20.53 15.63 8.60
CA LEU A 282 20.13 16.35 9.81
C LEU A 282 20.21 17.86 9.64
#